data_3a83eee764711e43b7e7e609802ec99a
#
_entry.id   3a83eee764711e43b7e7e609802ec99a
#
_cell.length_a   1.000
_cell.length_b   1.000
_cell.length_c   1.000
_cell.angle_alpha   90.00
_cell.angle_beta   90.00
_cell.angle_gamma   90.00
#
_symmetry.space_group_name_H-M   'P 1'
#
loop_
_entity.id
_entity.type
_entity.pdbx_description
1 polymer ?
#
loop_
_entity_poly.entity_id
_entity_poly.type
_entity_poly.pdbx_seq_one_letter_code
_entity_poly.pdbx_strand_id
1 'polypeptide(L)'
;MPDLKKKALVAMSGGVDSSVAAYLMREEGFLPIGVTMMLHDQDLGTVQGTHLCCTPDDIEDARVVCSTLGIPFSVVNFMDGFKEKIIDKFIDTYLKGQTPNPCIDCNKYMKFGRLFEMAEEQGCEKVVTGHYARIEYDEKQGIYKLKRAVDQTKDQTYVLYFLDQDQLSKLYFPLGEYEKENAREVAEKAGLIVARKHDSQDICFVPDGDYAGYMEREAMGKINIALDASKKASQEKGEEDKDGKFLDTEGNILGTHKGYYHYTIGQRRGLGIAAEDRLYVVDIIPETNQVILGSNDDLFTRKVEIVDFNLISFPDEDKIIEKNEEETKLSITAKVRYRAKDTAGVLTLRSDGTATMIFDEPVRAVTPGQSLVVYSGDYCLGGGIITS
;
A
#
# COMPACT_ATOMS: atom_id res chain seq x y z
N MET A 1 22.51 -24.60 30.72
CA MET A 1 22.93 -23.50 29.82
C MET A 1 21.95 -22.39 30.08
N PRO A 2 22.34 -21.12 30.23
CA PRO A 2 21.32 -20.06 30.30
C PRO A 2 20.51 -20.13 29.02
N ASP A 3 19.18 -20.10 29.15
CA ASP A 3 18.26 -20.03 28.03
C ASP A 3 18.67 -18.85 27.16
N LEU A 4 19.21 -19.14 25.97
CA LEU A 4 19.50 -18.13 24.98
C LEU A 4 18.17 -17.50 24.61
N LYS A 5 17.92 -16.29 25.14
CA LYS A 5 16.70 -15.55 24.79
C LYS A 5 16.62 -15.42 23.27
N LYS A 6 15.48 -15.75 22.71
CA LYS A 6 15.18 -15.63 21.28
C LYS A 6 15.29 -14.18 20.84
N LYS A 7 16.01 -13.92 19.75
CA LYS A 7 16.15 -12.58 19.20
C LYS A 7 15.00 -12.24 18.26
N ALA A 8 14.58 -10.97 18.25
CA ALA A 8 13.62 -10.44 17.31
C ALA A 8 14.12 -9.11 16.71
N LEU A 9 14.08 -8.98 15.40
CA LEU A 9 14.37 -7.73 14.70
C LEU A 9 13.10 -6.89 14.62
N VAL A 10 13.11 -5.70 15.23
CA VAL A 10 11.95 -4.82 15.30
C VAL A 10 12.15 -3.60 14.41
N ALA A 11 11.25 -3.43 13.41
CA ALA A 11 11.25 -2.25 12.56
C ALA A 11 10.71 -1.04 13.34
N MET A 12 11.58 -0.08 13.61
CA MET A 12 11.30 1.13 14.38
C MET A 12 11.10 2.31 13.43
N SER A 13 9.88 2.85 13.38
CA SER A 13 9.54 4.03 12.57
C SER A 13 9.55 5.35 13.35
N GLY A 14 9.88 5.33 14.64
CA GLY A 14 9.74 6.49 15.52
C GLY A 14 8.28 6.84 15.86
N GLY A 15 7.32 6.01 15.48
CA GLY A 15 5.92 6.14 15.84
C GLY A 15 5.53 5.27 17.05
N VAL A 16 4.32 5.50 17.58
CA VAL A 16 3.79 4.78 18.75
C VAL A 16 3.72 3.27 18.52
N ASP A 17 3.26 2.84 17.34
CA ASP A 17 2.98 1.44 17.05
C ASP A 17 4.25 0.58 17.05
N SER A 18 5.30 1.02 16.36
CA SER A 18 6.58 0.32 16.35
C SER A 18 7.24 0.27 17.74
N SER A 19 7.06 1.33 18.52
CA SER A 19 7.59 1.44 19.87
C SER A 19 6.90 0.49 20.85
N VAL A 20 5.56 0.38 20.75
CA VAL A 20 4.78 -0.60 21.53
C VAL A 20 5.11 -2.02 21.10
N ALA A 21 5.27 -2.28 19.81
CA ALA A 21 5.70 -3.58 19.33
C ALA A 21 7.04 -4.02 19.95
N ALA A 22 8.03 -3.11 20.00
CA ALA A 22 9.32 -3.38 20.65
C ALA A 22 9.17 -3.66 22.16
N TYR A 23 8.33 -2.89 22.84
CA TYR A 23 8.04 -3.10 24.27
C TYR A 23 7.39 -4.46 24.52
N LEU A 24 6.35 -4.83 23.76
CA LEU A 24 5.64 -6.09 23.90
C LEU A 24 6.58 -7.28 23.66
N MET A 25 7.43 -7.23 22.64
CA MET A 25 8.43 -8.28 22.40
C MET A 25 9.36 -8.50 23.58
N ARG A 26 9.77 -7.42 24.24
CA ARG A 26 10.59 -7.51 25.46
C ARG A 26 9.82 -8.17 26.60
N GLU A 27 8.57 -7.79 26.82
CA GLU A 27 7.71 -8.35 27.87
C GLU A 27 7.42 -9.85 27.62
N GLU A 28 7.32 -10.28 26.35
CA GLU A 28 7.21 -11.68 25.94
C GLU A 28 8.53 -12.47 26.10
N GLY A 29 9.61 -11.82 26.55
CA GLY A 29 10.88 -12.48 26.89
C GLY A 29 11.86 -12.60 25.73
N PHE A 30 11.59 -12.00 24.57
CA PHE A 30 12.55 -11.87 23.48
C PHE A 30 13.66 -10.88 23.81
N LEU A 31 14.72 -10.91 23.00
CA LEU A 31 15.74 -9.86 22.90
C LEU A 31 15.47 -9.04 21.64
N PRO A 32 14.72 -7.94 21.74
CA PRO A 32 14.46 -7.10 20.56
C PRO A 32 15.72 -6.35 20.16
N ILE A 33 15.89 -6.20 18.83
CA ILE A 33 16.92 -5.35 18.21
C ILE A 33 16.17 -4.35 17.35
N GLY A 34 16.22 -3.07 17.70
CA GLY A 34 15.55 -2.00 16.97
C GLY A 34 16.32 -1.60 15.72
N VAL A 35 15.62 -1.50 14.60
CA VAL A 35 16.19 -1.05 13.32
C VAL A 35 15.31 0.02 12.70
N THR A 36 15.88 1.18 12.39
CA THR A 36 15.23 2.21 11.55
C THR A 36 15.86 2.21 10.16
N MET A 37 15.00 2.20 9.15
CA MET A 37 15.40 2.30 7.75
C MET A 37 15.40 3.77 7.32
N MET A 38 16.55 4.28 6.86
CA MET A 38 16.65 5.57 6.23
C MET A 38 16.30 5.41 4.74
N LEU A 39 15.15 5.94 4.33
CA LEU A 39 14.55 5.70 3.01
C LEU A 39 14.77 6.86 2.03
N HIS A 40 14.99 8.08 2.51
CA HIS A 40 15.20 9.28 1.68
C HIS A 40 16.20 10.22 2.35
N ASP A 41 16.76 11.15 1.56
CA ASP A 41 17.73 12.13 2.04
C ASP A 41 17.07 13.10 3.02
N GLN A 42 17.79 13.46 4.06
CA GLN A 42 17.33 14.37 5.13
C GLN A 42 17.20 15.81 4.65
N ASP A 43 17.78 16.15 3.48
CA ASP A 43 17.74 17.49 2.86
C ASP A 43 16.46 17.80 2.08
N LEU A 44 15.49 16.86 1.99
CA LEU A 44 14.15 17.17 1.50
C LEU A 44 13.48 18.11 2.51
N GLY A 45 13.64 19.41 2.24
CA GLY A 45 13.37 20.53 3.13
C GLY A 45 12.17 20.28 4.05
N THR A 46 12.40 20.45 5.34
CA THR A 46 11.38 20.37 6.38
C THR A 46 10.26 21.36 6.07
N VAL A 47 9.23 20.91 5.40
CA VAL A 47 7.96 21.63 5.33
C VAL A 47 7.37 21.52 6.73
N GLN A 48 7.39 22.62 7.48
CA GLN A 48 6.84 22.67 8.84
C GLN A 48 5.39 22.16 8.84
N GLY A 49 5.12 21.15 9.64
CA GLY A 49 3.79 20.60 9.83
C GLY A 49 3.48 19.31 9.06
N THR A 50 4.42 18.69 8.38
CA THR A 50 4.24 17.42 7.66
C THR A 50 4.77 16.24 8.48
N HIS A 51 3.94 15.19 8.62
CA HIS A 51 4.30 13.95 9.32
C HIS A 51 4.85 12.91 8.33
N LEU A 52 6.10 13.13 7.89
CA LEU A 52 6.85 12.15 7.09
C LEU A 52 7.27 10.95 7.94
N CYS A 53 7.37 9.77 7.34
CA CYS A 53 8.02 8.63 7.99
C CYS A 53 9.55 8.77 7.83
N CYS A 54 10.31 8.40 8.88
CA CYS A 54 11.78 8.33 8.87
C CYS A 54 12.49 9.70 8.77
N THR A 55 11.90 10.74 9.35
CA THR A 55 12.57 12.03 9.55
C THR A 55 13.70 11.89 10.59
N PRO A 56 14.67 12.84 10.65
CA PRO A 56 15.66 12.86 11.73
C PRO A 56 15.05 12.79 13.13
N ASP A 57 13.92 13.46 13.34
CA ASP A 57 13.19 13.43 14.61
C ASP A 57 12.60 12.03 14.89
N ASP A 58 12.07 11.34 13.86
CA ASP A 58 11.58 9.96 13.99
C ASP A 58 12.71 8.98 14.35
N ILE A 59 13.89 9.16 13.74
CA ILE A 59 15.08 8.35 14.06
C ILE A 59 15.52 8.59 15.50
N GLU A 60 15.50 9.84 15.96
CA GLU A 60 15.85 10.17 17.33
C GLU A 60 14.82 9.64 18.33
N ASP A 61 13.54 9.76 18.03
CA ASP A 61 12.44 9.16 18.81
C ASP A 61 12.63 7.64 18.95
N ALA A 62 12.92 6.95 17.84
CA ALA A 62 13.20 5.51 17.87
C ALA A 62 14.43 5.16 18.72
N ARG A 63 15.49 5.97 18.64
CA ARG A 63 16.70 5.84 19.45
C ARG A 63 16.40 5.97 20.93
N VAL A 64 15.65 7.02 21.31
CA VAL A 64 15.27 7.28 22.71
C VAL A 64 14.38 6.15 23.23
N VAL A 65 13.41 5.67 22.47
CA VAL A 65 12.58 4.52 22.82
C VAL A 65 13.46 3.27 23.06
N CYS A 66 14.35 2.93 22.13
CA CYS A 66 15.24 1.77 22.29
C CYS A 66 16.14 1.91 23.52
N SER A 67 16.67 3.11 23.79
CA SER A 67 17.45 3.40 25.00
C SER A 67 16.62 3.21 26.28
N THR A 68 15.38 3.71 26.29
CA THR A 68 14.44 3.54 27.42
C THR A 68 14.13 2.06 27.67
N LEU A 69 13.98 1.28 26.61
CA LEU A 69 13.75 -0.15 26.70
C LEU A 69 15.03 -0.96 26.98
N GLY A 70 16.22 -0.35 26.93
CA GLY A 70 17.49 -1.04 27.11
C GLY A 70 17.81 -2.05 26.01
N ILE A 71 17.38 -1.78 24.76
CA ILE A 71 17.59 -2.65 23.60
C ILE A 71 18.57 -2.02 22.59
N PRO A 72 19.34 -2.84 21.83
CA PRO A 72 20.20 -2.35 20.77
C PRO A 72 19.39 -1.61 19.69
N PHE A 73 20.00 -0.58 19.08
CA PHE A 73 19.42 0.19 18.00
C PHE A 73 20.42 0.44 16.88
N SER A 74 19.97 0.33 15.64
CA SER A 74 20.76 0.68 14.46
C SER A 74 19.91 1.41 13.41
N VAL A 75 20.58 2.25 12.62
CA VAL A 75 20.00 2.92 11.45
C VAL A 75 20.67 2.35 10.22
N VAL A 76 19.88 1.96 9.23
CA VAL A 76 20.36 1.36 7.98
C VAL A 76 19.91 2.18 6.80
N ASN A 77 20.85 2.47 5.91
CA ASN A 77 20.58 3.23 4.68
C ASN A 77 19.99 2.33 3.59
N PHE A 78 18.76 2.65 3.15
CA PHE A 78 18.05 1.98 2.06
C PHE A 78 17.62 2.95 0.95
N MET A 79 18.22 4.14 0.87
CA MET A 79 17.82 5.21 -0.04
C MET A 79 17.85 4.79 -1.51
N ASP A 80 18.92 4.15 -1.98
CA ASP A 80 19.04 3.75 -3.38
C ASP A 80 17.93 2.78 -3.80
N GLY A 81 17.69 1.75 -2.98
CA GLY A 81 16.62 0.78 -3.23
C GLY A 81 15.23 1.39 -3.14
N PHE A 82 15.03 2.39 -2.26
CA PHE A 82 13.77 3.10 -2.13
C PHE A 82 13.48 3.97 -3.36
N LYS A 83 14.49 4.69 -3.86
CA LYS A 83 14.33 5.47 -5.07
C LYS A 83 13.93 4.61 -6.25
N GLU A 84 14.68 3.54 -6.54
CA GLU A 84 14.46 2.67 -7.68
C GLU A 84 13.11 1.93 -7.61
N LYS A 85 12.83 1.28 -6.48
CA LYS A 85 11.68 0.36 -6.36
C LYS A 85 10.38 1.03 -5.96
N ILE A 86 10.44 2.20 -5.35
CA ILE A 86 9.25 2.90 -4.85
C ILE A 86 9.01 4.20 -5.63
N ILE A 87 9.96 5.15 -5.63
CA ILE A 87 9.75 6.46 -6.22
C ILE A 87 9.66 6.35 -7.76
N ASP A 88 10.63 5.71 -8.39
CA ASP A 88 10.64 5.56 -9.86
C ASP A 88 9.43 4.77 -10.35
N LYS A 89 9.06 3.69 -9.65
CA LYS A 89 7.84 2.92 -9.95
C LYS A 89 6.56 3.73 -9.77
N PHE A 90 6.50 4.56 -8.72
CA PHE A 90 5.37 5.46 -8.47
C PHE A 90 5.18 6.43 -9.65
N ILE A 91 6.25 7.07 -10.09
CA ILE A 91 6.25 8.00 -11.22
C ILE A 91 5.85 7.27 -12.51
N ASP A 92 6.51 6.15 -12.81
CA ASP A 92 6.25 5.38 -14.04
C ASP A 92 4.81 4.84 -14.11
N THR A 93 4.19 4.53 -12.97
CA THR A 93 2.80 4.09 -12.89
C THR A 93 1.84 5.24 -13.22
N TYR A 94 2.05 6.44 -12.67
CA TYR A 94 1.25 7.62 -13.03
C TYR A 94 1.43 8.01 -14.50
N LEU A 95 2.63 7.90 -15.04
CA LEU A 95 2.88 8.17 -16.47
C LEU A 95 2.22 7.15 -17.40
N LYS A 96 1.77 6.00 -16.89
CA LYS A 96 0.92 5.04 -17.61
C LYS A 96 -0.59 5.30 -17.41
N GLY A 97 -0.98 6.42 -16.79
CA GLY A 97 -2.38 6.73 -16.45
C GLY A 97 -2.96 5.87 -15.34
N GLN A 98 -2.13 5.14 -14.63
CA GLN A 98 -2.52 4.26 -13.53
C GLN A 98 -2.24 4.92 -12.18
N THR A 99 -2.85 4.41 -11.11
CA THR A 99 -2.65 4.96 -9.76
C THR A 99 -1.91 3.96 -8.87
N PRO A 100 -0.65 4.22 -8.49
CA PRO A 100 0.13 3.32 -7.66
C PRO A 100 -0.33 3.27 -6.20
N ASN A 101 0.08 2.21 -5.49
CA ASN A 101 0.04 2.15 -4.04
C ASN A 101 1.46 1.95 -3.47
N PRO A 102 2.22 3.04 -3.25
CA PRO A 102 3.62 2.94 -2.83
C PRO A 102 3.80 2.29 -1.46
N CYS A 103 2.78 2.27 -0.61
CA CYS A 103 2.85 1.61 0.70
C CYS A 103 2.94 0.08 0.57
N ILE A 104 2.26 -0.51 -0.41
CA ILE A 104 2.39 -1.95 -0.71
C ILE A 104 3.80 -2.26 -1.18
N ASP A 105 4.31 -1.49 -2.14
CA ASP A 105 5.67 -1.66 -2.65
C ASP A 105 6.73 -1.48 -1.56
N CYS A 106 6.56 -0.47 -0.70
CA CYS A 106 7.45 -0.24 0.44
C CYS A 106 7.44 -1.44 1.41
N ASN A 107 6.27 -1.97 1.75
CA ASN A 107 6.19 -3.17 2.59
C ASN A 107 6.89 -4.34 1.89
N LYS A 108 6.60 -4.59 0.60
CA LYS A 108 7.15 -5.72 -0.16
C LYS A 108 8.66 -5.68 -0.30
N TYR A 109 9.21 -4.56 -0.77
CA TYR A 109 10.61 -4.48 -1.17
C TYR A 109 11.53 -3.93 -0.08
N MET A 110 11.05 -2.96 0.71
CA MET A 110 11.88 -2.33 1.74
C MET A 110 11.75 -3.04 3.08
N LYS A 111 10.52 -3.09 3.64
CA LYS A 111 10.35 -3.66 4.98
C LYS A 111 10.59 -5.16 4.98
N PHE A 112 9.81 -5.91 4.20
CA PHE A 112 9.88 -7.38 4.26
C PHE A 112 10.93 -8.00 3.34
N GLY A 113 11.46 -7.29 2.34
CA GLY A 113 12.62 -7.75 1.60
C GLY A 113 13.90 -7.69 2.43
N ARG A 114 14.29 -6.49 2.84
CA ARG A 114 15.61 -6.25 3.50
C ARG A 114 15.63 -6.60 4.98
N LEU A 115 14.50 -6.46 5.70
CA LEU A 115 14.47 -6.81 7.12
C LEU A 115 14.68 -8.32 7.36
N PHE A 116 14.21 -9.18 6.47
CA PHE A 116 14.46 -10.62 6.58
C PHE A 116 15.93 -10.97 6.41
N GLU A 117 16.61 -10.38 5.43
CA GLU A 117 18.06 -10.55 5.25
C GLU A 117 18.83 -10.15 6.52
N MET A 118 18.49 -8.99 7.08
CA MET A 118 19.12 -8.51 8.32
C MET A 118 18.79 -9.38 9.53
N ALA A 119 17.56 -9.88 9.62
CA ALA A 119 17.17 -10.77 10.72
C ALA A 119 17.97 -12.06 10.68
N GLU A 120 18.16 -12.63 9.49
CA GLU A 120 18.98 -13.83 9.29
C GLU A 120 20.45 -13.59 9.66
N GLU A 121 21.04 -12.48 9.17
CA GLU A 121 22.43 -12.09 9.52
C GLU A 121 22.65 -11.92 11.02
N GLN A 122 21.66 -11.42 11.76
CA GLN A 122 21.73 -11.19 13.20
C GLN A 122 21.26 -12.39 14.04
N GLY A 123 20.81 -13.47 13.39
CA GLY A 123 20.30 -14.67 14.05
C GLY A 123 19.00 -14.39 14.81
N CYS A 124 18.12 -13.54 14.25
CA CYS A 124 16.79 -13.27 14.79
C CYS A 124 15.80 -14.32 14.31
N GLU A 125 14.95 -14.83 15.20
CA GLU A 125 13.90 -15.79 14.86
C GLU A 125 12.66 -15.11 14.25
N LYS A 126 12.41 -13.85 14.59
CA LYS A 126 11.24 -13.08 14.15
C LYS A 126 11.64 -11.70 13.63
N VAL A 127 10.90 -11.28 12.61
CA VAL A 127 10.82 -9.89 12.16
C VAL A 127 9.51 -9.31 12.68
N VAL A 128 9.58 -8.20 13.37
CA VAL A 128 8.47 -7.59 14.10
C VAL A 128 8.21 -6.21 13.57
N THR A 129 6.96 -5.89 13.35
CA THR A 129 6.55 -4.54 12.96
C THR A 129 5.30 -4.10 13.71
N GLY A 130 5.04 -2.80 13.73
CA GLY A 130 3.83 -2.22 14.32
C GLY A 130 2.58 -2.33 13.44
N HIS A 131 2.50 -3.28 12.51
CA HIS A 131 1.29 -3.45 11.69
C HIS A 131 0.14 -4.03 12.49
N TYR A 132 -1.07 -3.53 12.20
CA TYR A 132 -2.34 -4.07 12.70
C TYR A 132 -2.81 -5.18 11.75
N ALA A 133 -2.35 -6.38 12.01
CA ALA A 133 -2.73 -7.64 11.35
C ALA A 133 -2.41 -8.79 12.29
N ARG A 134 -2.97 -9.97 12.05
CA ARG A 134 -2.70 -11.19 12.82
C ARG A 134 -2.19 -12.29 11.91
N ILE A 135 -1.36 -13.16 12.44
CA ILE A 135 -0.88 -14.36 11.77
C ILE A 135 -1.30 -15.55 12.62
N GLU A 136 -2.01 -16.51 12.01
CA GLU A 136 -2.49 -17.72 12.64
C GLU A 136 -1.90 -18.93 11.90
N TYR A 137 -1.39 -19.92 12.65
CA TYR A 137 -0.95 -21.19 12.07
C TYR A 137 -2.08 -22.20 12.11
N ASP A 138 -2.49 -22.67 10.95
CA ASP A 138 -3.48 -23.75 10.83
C ASP A 138 -2.78 -25.11 10.88
N GLU A 139 -2.83 -25.78 12.03
CA GLU A 139 -2.18 -27.08 12.24
C GLU A 139 -2.70 -28.17 11.30
N LYS A 140 -3.97 -28.08 10.85
CA LYS A 140 -4.58 -29.09 9.99
C LYS A 140 -4.09 -29.00 8.56
N GLN A 141 -3.90 -27.77 8.09
CA GLN A 141 -3.44 -27.50 6.73
C GLN A 141 -1.90 -27.33 6.66
N GLY A 142 -1.24 -27.13 7.80
CA GLY A 142 0.20 -26.89 7.87
C GLY A 142 0.63 -25.55 7.26
N ILE A 143 -0.25 -24.53 7.28
CA ILE A 143 -0.02 -23.22 6.64
C ILE A 143 -0.26 -22.07 7.61
N TYR A 144 0.39 -20.95 7.33
CA TYR A 144 0.12 -19.67 7.99
C TYR A 144 -0.98 -18.92 7.26
N LYS A 145 -1.92 -18.34 8.00
CA LYS A 145 -3.02 -17.53 7.51
C LYS A 145 -2.85 -16.08 7.98
N LEU A 146 -3.02 -15.14 7.08
CA LEU A 146 -3.05 -13.71 7.40
C LEU A 146 -4.48 -13.32 7.78
N LYS A 147 -4.65 -12.76 8.97
CA LYS A 147 -5.96 -12.44 9.54
C LYS A 147 -6.06 -10.97 9.91
N ARG A 148 -7.24 -10.38 9.76
CA ARG A 148 -7.51 -8.99 10.13
C ARG A 148 -7.18 -8.73 11.59
N ALA A 149 -6.78 -7.51 11.90
CA ALA A 149 -6.61 -7.03 13.26
C ALA A 149 -7.93 -7.09 14.05
N VAL A 150 -7.83 -7.08 15.37
CA VAL A 150 -8.99 -6.88 16.27
C VAL A 150 -9.59 -5.51 16.03
N ASP A 151 -8.77 -4.47 15.95
CA ASP A 151 -9.21 -3.15 15.51
C ASP A 151 -9.37 -3.11 13.98
N GLN A 152 -10.57 -3.38 13.50
CA GLN A 152 -10.88 -3.39 12.07
C GLN A 152 -10.75 -2.00 11.42
N THR A 153 -10.81 -0.92 12.20
CA THR A 153 -10.63 0.45 11.69
C THR A 153 -9.17 0.74 11.34
N LYS A 154 -8.24 -0.03 11.93
CA LYS A 154 -6.79 0.04 11.72
C LYS A 154 -6.24 -1.15 10.93
N ASP A 155 -7.09 -2.10 10.52
CA ASP A 155 -6.65 -3.29 9.78
C ASP A 155 -5.77 -2.94 8.57
N GLN A 156 -4.60 -3.56 8.52
CA GLN A 156 -3.58 -3.34 7.49
C GLN A 156 -3.31 -4.57 6.62
N THR A 157 -4.14 -5.59 6.69
CA THR A 157 -4.00 -6.79 5.85
C THR A 157 -4.01 -6.47 4.35
N TYR A 158 -4.73 -5.41 3.95
CA TYR A 158 -4.74 -4.93 2.56
C TYR A 158 -3.34 -4.59 2.02
N VAL A 159 -2.45 -4.02 2.82
CA VAL A 159 -1.09 -3.68 2.38
C VAL A 159 -0.07 -4.78 2.66
N LEU A 160 -0.55 -5.97 3.02
CA LEU A 160 0.25 -7.16 3.36
C LEU A 160 -0.10 -8.39 2.49
N TYR A 161 -1.02 -8.27 1.55
CA TYR A 161 -1.53 -9.39 0.75
C TYR A 161 -0.47 -10.13 -0.09
N PHE A 162 0.68 -9.49 -0.31
CA PHE A 162 1.78 -10.05 -1.10
C PHE A 162 2.68 -11.02 -0.31
N LEU A 163 2.45 -11.19 1.00
CA LEU A 163 3.25 -12.08 1.85
C LEU A 163 3.09 -13.54 1.43
N ASP A 164 4.18 -14.28 1.50
CA ASP A 164 4.22 -15.72 1.28
C ASP A 164 4.31 -16.52 2.59
N GLN A 165 4.29 -17.83 2.51
CA GLN A 165 4.29 -18.74 3.67
C GLN A 165 5.59 -18.68 4.47
N ASP A 166 6.75 -18.53 3.79
CA ASP A 166 8.05 -18.41 4.46
C ASP A 166 8.12 -17.10 5.26
N GLN A 167 7.69 -16.00 4.64
CA GLN A 167 7.62 -14.70 5.28
C GLN A 167 6.66 -14.70 6.48
N LEU A 168 5.46 -15.24 6.32
CA LEU A 168 4.48 -15.33 7.42
C LEU A 168 5.00 -16.14 8.60
N SER A 169 5.76 -17.20 8.35
CA SER A 169 6.37 -18.03 9.40
C SER A 169 7.36 -17.27 10.29
N LYS A 170 8.02 -16.26 9.74
CA LYS A 170 9.06 -15.45 10.40
C LYS A 170 8.53 -14.12 10.94
N LEU A 171 7.34 -13.69 10.51
CA LEU A 171 6.73 -12.41 10.93
C LEU A 171 6.00 -12.53 12.26
N TYR A 172 5.94 -11.40 12.97
CA TYR A 172 5.07 -11.24 14.12
C TYR A 172 4.55 -9.79 14.20
N PHE A 173 3.25 -9.64 14.43
CA PHE A 173 2.54 -8.38 14.52
C PHE A 173 1.87 -8.25 15.89
N PRO A 174 2.60 -7.79 16.93
CA PRO A 174 2.06 -7.74 18.29
C PRO A 174 0.79 -6.90 18.42
N LEU A 175 0.64 -5.85 17.59
CA LEU A 175 -0.51 -4.95 17.63
C LEU A 175 -1.78 -5.49 16.98
N GLY A 176 -1.71 -6.65 16.33
CA GLY A 176 -2.88 -7.28 15.72
C GLY A 176 -3.98 -7.63 16.71
N GLU A 177 -3.63 -7.87 17.98
CA GLU A 177 -4.56 -8.20 19.07
C GLU A 177 -5.00 -6.97 19.88
N TYR A 178 -4.58 -5.75 19.50
CA TYR A 178 -4.85 -4.52 20.24
C TYR A 178 -5.76 -3.58 19.46
N GLU A 179 -6.65 -2.89 20.17
CA GLU A 179 -7.25 -1.66 19.67
C GLU A 179 -6.23 -0.52 19.76
N LYS A 180 -6.32 0.46 18.87
CA LYS A 180 -5.36 1.56 18.78
C LYS A 180 -5.24 2.35 20.11
N GLU A 181 -6.36 2.55 20.80
CA GLU A 181 -6.38 3.24 22.08
C GLU A 181 -5.63 2.46 23.15
N ASN A 182 -5.82 1.14 23.19
CA ASN A 182 -5.11 0.27 24.12
C ASN A 182 -3.60 0.27 23.86
N ALA A 183 -3.17 0.30 22.58
CA ALA A 183 -1.77 0.43 22.24
C ALA A 183 -1.17 1.75 22.78
N ARG A 184 -1.90 2.86 22.70
CA ARG A 184 -1.46 4.14 23.28
C ARG A 184 -1.37 4.09 24.81
N GLU A 185 -2.31 3.45 25.49
CA GLU A 185 -2.24 3.24 26.94
C GLU A 185 -1.01 2.40 27.34
N VAL A 186 -0.68 1.36 26.56
CA VAL A 186 0.55 0.57 26.79
C VAL A 186 1.78 1.47 26.65
N ALA A 187 1.85 2.33 25.63
CA ALA A 187 2.94 3.27 25.44
C ALA A 187 3.07 4.25 26.62
N GLU A 188 1.96 4.79 27.12
CA GLU A 188 1.96 5.70 28.28
C GLU A 188 2.43 4.99 29.57
N LYS A 189 1.91 3.78 29.84
CA LYS A 189 2.29 2.97 31.02
C LYS A 189 3.77 2.56 30.97
N ALA A 190 4.30 2.30 29.76
CA ALA A 190 5.71 1.99 29.55
C ALA A 190 6.63 3.23 29.57
N GLY A 191 6.08 4.43 29.69
CA GLY A 191 6.85 5.69 29.72
C GLY A 191 7.48 6.06 28.40
N LEU A 192 6.92 5.61 27.26
CA LEU A 192 7.48 5.89 25.92
C LEU A 192 7.13 7.32 25.50
N ILE A 193 8.14 8.09 25.08
CA ILE A 193 7.98 9.52 24.73
C ILE A 193 7.01 9.74 23.57
N VAL A 194 6.84 8.75 22.72
CA VAL A 194 6.00 8.79 21.51
C VAL A 194 4.52 8.49 21.73
N ALA A 195 4.09 8.20 22.97
CA ALA A 195 2.73 7.76 23.29
C ALA A 195 1.63 8.69 22.74
N ARG A 196 1.89 10.00 22.67
CA ARG A 196 0.96 11.03 22.18
C ARG A 196 1.24 11.49 20.75
N LYS A 197 2.20 10.88 20.06
CA LYS A 197 2.54 11.22 18.67
C LYS A 197 1.38 10.86 17.74
N HIS A 198 1.10 11.73 16.77
CA HIS A 198 0.09 11.49 15.75
C HIS A 198 0.55 10.42 14.76
N ASP A 199 -0.42 9.65 14.22
CA ASP A 199 -0.14 8.66 13.18
C ASP A 199 0.21 9.38 11.86
N SER A 200 1.17 8.85 11.10
CA SER A 200 1.41 9.28 9.72
C SER A 200 0.24 8.83 8.84
N GLN A 201 -0.34 9.75 8.05
CA GLN A 201 -1.56 9.48 7.26
C GLN A 201 -1.36 9.53 5.75
N ASP A 202 -0.26 10.11 5.27
CA ASP A 202 -0.01 10.37 3.86
C ASP A 202 1.17 9.56 3.30
N ILE A 203 1.38 9.65 1.99
CA ILE A 203 2.53 9.06 1.32
C ILE A 203 3.80 9.70 1.88
N CYS A 204 4.68 8.89 2.48
CA CYS A 204 5.81 9.38 3.28
C CYS A 204 6.80 10.28 2.54
N PHE A 205 6.86 10.23 1.21
CA PHE A 205 7.73 11.06 0.38
C PHE A 205 6.96 12.18 -0.35
N VAL A 206 5.66 12.34 -0.12
CA VAL A 206 4.82 13.43 -0.65
C VAL A 206 4.15 14.15 0.53
N PRO A 207 4.91 14.97 1.26
CA PRO A 207 4.48 15.49 2.55
C PRO A 207 3.32 16.48 2.47
N ASP A 208 3.20 17.20 1.37
CA ASP A 208 2.19 18.21 1.10
C ASP A 208 0.91 17.65 0.43
N GLY A 209 0.90 16.33 0.14
CA GLY A 209 -0.18 15.67 -0.60
C GLY A 209 -0.23 16.06 -2.09
N ASP A 210 0.67 16.92 -2.57
CA ASP A 210 0.80 17.30 -3.98
C ASP A 210 1.72 16.32 -4.72
N TYR A 211 1.18 15.13 -5.03
CA TYR A 211 1.95 14.12 -5.73
C TYR A 211 2.36 14.54 -7.15
N ALA A 212 1.55 15.36 -7.85
CA ALA A 212 1.87 15.83 -9.18
C ALA A 212 3.03 16.82 -9.16
N GLY A 213 3.01 17.80 -8.25
CA GLY A 213 4.13 18.70 -8.03
C GLY A 213 5.39 17.97 -7.56
N TYR A 214 5.27 16.92 -6.76
CA TYR A 214 6.38 16.04 -6.42
C TYR A 214 6.98 15.37 -7.67
N MET A 215 6.14 14.78 -8.54
CA MET A 215 6.59 14.15 -9.78
C MET A 215 7.27 15.17 -10.71
N GLU A 216 6.74 16.39 -10.80
CA GLU A 216 7.35 17.47 -11.60
C GLU A 216 8.75 17.82 -11.08
N ARG A 217 8.95 17.89 -9.78
CA ARG A 217 10.29 18.15 -9.18
C ARG A 217 11.28 17.01 -9.45
N GLU A 218 10.83 15.77 -9.31
CA GLU A 218 11.71 14.60 -9.35
C GLU A 218 11.95 14.03 -10.76
N ALA A 219 11.02 14.22 -11.69
CA ALA A 219 11.02 13.50 -12.97
C ALA A 219 10.56 14.32 -14.18
N MET A 220 10.78 15.63 -14.19
CA MET A 220 10.37 16.49 -15.31
C MET A 220 10.84 15.98 -16.67
N GLY A 221 12.02 15.38 -16.76
CA GLY A 221 12.53 14.77 -18.00
C GLY A 221 11.65 13.61 -18.49
N LYS A 222 11.25 12.69 -17.60
CA LYS A 222 10.34 11.58 -17.93
C LYS A 222 8.95 12.12 -18.33
N ILE A 223 8.44 13.10 -17.61
CA ILE A 223 7.14 13.74 -17.88
C ILE A 223 7.14 14.37 -19.29
N ASN A 224 8.16 15.14 -19.62
CA ASN A 224 8.27 15.77 -20.94
C ASN A 224 8.32 14.74 -22.07
N ILE A 225 9.06 13.65 -21.90
CA ILE A 225 9.10 12.52 -22.86
C ILE A 225 7.70 11.93 -23.06
N ALA A 226 6.97 11.67 -21.97
CA ALA A 226 5.62 11.11 -22.02
C ALA A 226 4.63 12.08 -22.71
N LEU A 227 4.65 13.37 -22.37
CA LEU A 227 3.79 14.37 -22.99
C LEU A 227 4.14 14.61 -24.47
N ASP A 228 5.41 14.56 -24.85
CA ASP A 228 5.83 14.71 -26.26
C ASP A 228 5.41 13.49 -27.09
N ALA A 229 5.43 12.29 -26.51
CA ALA A 229 4.89 11.09 -27.16
C ALA A 229 3.38 11.22 -27.38
N SER A 230 2.63 11.69 -26.38
CA SER A 230 1.18 11.94 -26.46
C SER A 230 0.85 12.97 -27.55
N LYS A 231 1.62 14.08 -27.63
CA LYS A 231 1.44 15.12 -28.68
C LYS A 231 1.62 14.54 -30.08
N LYS A 232 2.63 13.71 -30.30
CA LYS A 232 2.86 13.07 -31.61
C LYS A 232 1.69 12.18 -31.99
N ALA A 233 1.21 11.36 -31.06
CA ALA A 233 0.06 10.48 -31.29
C ALA A 233 -1.23 11.26 -31.59
N SER A 234 -1.47 12.40 -30.92
CA SER A 234 -2.61 13.30 -31.21
C SER A 234 -2.49 13.94 -32.60
N GLN A 235 -1.31 14.39 -32.99
CA GLN A 235 -1.07 14.97 -34.33
C GLN A 235 -1.32 13.96 -35.45
N GLU A 236 -0.93 12.71 -35.27
CA GLU A 236 -1.21 11.63 -36.24
C GLU A 236 -2.72 11.39 -36.40
N LYS A 237 -3.52 11.71 -35.38
CA LYS A 237 -4.99 11.67 -35.41
C LYS A 237 -5.64 12.98 -35.92
N GLY A 238 -4.83 13.98 -36.29
CA GLY A 238 -5.32 15.27 -36.82
C GLY A 238 -5.72 16.30 -35.78
N GLU A 239 -5.27 16.13 -34.52
CA GLU A 239 -5.50 17.07 -33.41
C GLU A 239 -4.31 18.03 -33.29
N GLU A 240 -4.53 19.37 -33.42
CA GLU A 240 -3.44 20.39 -33.41
C GLU A 240 -3.08 20.94 -32.02
N ASP A 241 -3.77 20.52 -30.94
CA ASP A 241 -3.67 21.17 -29.63
C ASP A 241 -2.51 20.63 -28.77
N LYS A 242 -1.83 21.54 -28.07
CA LYS A 242 -0.64 21.24 -27.25
C LYS A 242 -0.99 20.89 -25.81
N ASP A 243 -2.15 21.28 -25.33
CA ASP A 243 -2.62 21.09 -23.96
C ASP A 243 -3.44 19.80 -23.86
N GLY A 244 -3.42 19.17 -22.67
CA GLY A 244 -4.28 18.03 -22.40
C GLY A 244 -5.75 18.44 -22.39
N LYS A 245 -6.64 17.55 -22.80
CA LYS A 245 -8.08 17.82 -22.93
C LYS A 245 -8.91 17.04 -21.93
N PHE A 246 -9.84 17.72 -21.29
CA PHE A 246 -10.99 17.07 -20.66
C PHE A 246 -12.06 16.82 -21.71
N LEU A 247 -12.50 15.58 -21.79
CA LEU A 247 -13.61 15.17 -22.65
C LEU A 247 -14.76 14.63 -21.80
N ASP A 248 -15.97 14.71 -22.30
CA ASP A 248 -17.08 13.92 -21.74
C ASP A 248 -17.04 12.47 -22.28
N THR A 249 -17.98 11.65 -21.84
CA THR A 249 -18.11 10.25 -22.30
C THR A 249 -18.52 10.12 -23.77
N GLU A 250 -18.98 11.20 -24.41
CA GLU A 250 -19.34 11.26 -25.82
C GLU A 250 -18.18 11.79 -26.69
N GLY A 251 -17.07 12.25 -26.06
CA GLY A 251 -15.89 12.78 -26.73
C GLY A 251 -15.91 14.29 -26.98
N ASN A 252 -16.89 15.04 -26.42
CA ASN A 252 -16.92 16.49 -26.52
C ASN A 252 -15.90 17.12 -25.58
N ILE A 253 -15.22 18.18 -26.04
CA ILE A 253 -14.21 18.90 -25.25
C ILE A 253 -14.90 19.76 -24.20
N LEU A 254 -14.58 19.53 -22.93
CA LEU A 254 -15.06 20.30 -21.77
C LEU A 254 -14.09 21.36 -21.31
N GLY A 255 -12.79 21.21 -21.62
CA GLY A 255 -11.74 22.12 -21.21
C GLY A 255 -10.34 21.57 -21.42
N THR A 256 -9.34 22.22 -20.83
CA THR A 256 -7.94 21.82 -20.95
C THR A 256 -7.29 21.61 -19.58
N HIS A 257 -6.18 20.86 -19.56
CA HIS A 257 -5.39 20.61 -18.35
C HIS A 257 -3.89 20.53 -18.65
N LYS A 258 -3.04 20.62 -17.60
CA LYS A 258 -1.58 20.66 -17.74
C LYS A 258 -0.94 19.29 -18.06
N GLY A 259 -1.62 18.20 -17.72
CA GLY A 259 -1.13 16.84 -17.95
C GLY A 259 -2.03 15.82 -17.26
N TYR A 260 -2.25 14.67 -17.91
CA TYR A 260 -3.14 13.61 -17.41
C TYR A 260 -2.69 13.02 -16.06
N TYR A 261 -1.40 13.06 -15.76
CA TYR A 261 -0.81 12.52 -14.52
C TYR A 261 -1.21 13.30 -13.25
N HIS A 262 -1.88 14.46 -13.38
CA HIS A 262 -2.49 15.19 -12.26
C HIS A 262 -3.79 14.57 -11.76
N TYR A 263 -4.33 13.55 -12.45
CA TYR A 263 -5.68 13.06 -12.22
C TYR A 263 -5.68 11.58 -11.85
N THR A 264 -6.73 11.19 -11.13
CA THR A 264 -6.96 9.81 -10.69
C THR A 264 -8.43 9.46 -10.87
N ILE A 265 -8.74 8.23 -11.28
CA ILE A 265 -10.12 7.76 -11.46
C ILE A 265 -10.92 7.94 -10.16
N GLY A 266 -12.12 8.51 -10.28
CA GLY A 266 -13.00 8.88 -9.17
C GLY A 266 -12.74 10.26 -8.57
N GLN A 267 -11.72 11.00 -9.03
CA GLN A 267 -11.44 12.38 -8.59
C GLN A 267 -12.57 13.32 -9.03
N ARG A 268 -13.02 14.17 -8.09
CA ARG A 268 -14.07 15.20 -8.31
C ARG A 268 -13.53 16.61 -8.16
N ARG A 269 -12.61 16.83 -7.22
CA ARG A 269 -12.09 18.16 -6.89
C ARG A 269 -10.88 18.49 -7.75
N GLY A 270 -10.66 19.80 -8.00
CA GLY A 270 -9.46 20.26 -8.73
C GLY A 270 -9.54 20.09 -10.25
N LEU A 271 -10.73 19.82 -10.83
CA LEU A 271 -10.89 19.70 -12.28
C LEU A 271 -10.92 21.06 -12.99
N GLY A 272 -11.37 22.12 -12.32
CA GLY A 272 -11.46 23.46 -12.91
C GLY A 272 -12.53 23.62 -14.00
N ILE A 273 -13.44 22.64 -14.13
CA ILE A 273 -14.51 22.64 -15.13
C ILE A 273 -15.81 23.12 -14.47
N ALA A 274 -16.47 24.10 -15.12
CA ALA A 274 -17.79 24.54 -14.75
C ALA A 274 -18.84 23.65 -15.45
N ALA A 275 -19.64 22.93 -14.68
CA ALA A 275 -20.72 22.07 -15.18
C ALA A 275 -21.94 22.18 -14.26
N GLU A 276 -23.13 21.91 -14.80
CA GLU A 276 -24.39 21.89 -14.03
C GLU A 276 -24.39 20.74 -13.02
N ASP A 277 -23.90 19.58 -13.46
CA ASP A 277 -23.78 18.38 -12.63
C ASP A 277 -22.37 18.13 -12.16
N ARG A 278 -22.24 17.24 -11.14
CA ARG A 278 -20.96 16.83 -10.59
C ARG A 278 -20.23 15.92 -11.56
N LEU A 279 -19.08 16.34 -12.02
CA LEU A 279 -18.19 15.54 -12.87
C LEU A 279 -17.13 14.82 -12.05
N TYR A 280 -16.75 13.65 -12.54
CA TYR A 280 -15.72 12.78 -12.00
C TYR A 280 -14.79 12.30 -13.11
N VAL A 281 -13.53 12.08 -12.79
CA VAL A 281 -12.62 11.40 -13.70
C VAL A 281 -13.05 9.93 -13.80
N VAL A 282 -13.46 9.51 -14.98
CA VAL A 282 -13.92 8.13 -15.25
C VAL A 282 -12.90 7.32 -16.03
N ASP A 283 -12.05 7.99 -16.84
CA ASP A 283 -10.96 7.35 -17.55
C ASP A 283 -9.80 8.32 -17.82
N ILE A 284 -8.59 7.78 -18.06
CA ILE A 284 -7.38 8.53 -18.36
C ILE A 284 -6.73 7.85 -19.57
N ILE A 285 -6.48 8.61 -20.63
CA ILE A 285 -5.86 8.16 -21.88
C ILE A 285 -4.50 8.83 -22.05
N PRO A 286 -3.41 8.24 -21.55
CA PRO A 286 -2.08 8.83 -21.59
C PRO A 286 -1.58 9.10 -23.00
N GLU A 287 -1.92 8.20 -23.95
CA GLU A 287 -1.45 8.23 -25.34
C GLU A 287 -1.84 9.51 -26.08
N THR A 288 -2.95 10.14 -25.66
CA THR A 288 -3.46 11.38 -26.27
C THR A 288 -3.55 12.53 -25.27
N ASN A 289 -3.01 12.38 -24.06
CA ASN A 289 -3.09 13.34 -22.97
C ASN A 289 -4.55 13.77 -22.71
N GLN A 290 -5.47 12.81 -22.61
CA GLN A 290 -6.90 13.06 -22.42
C GLN A 290 -7.36 12.50 -21.07
N VAL A 291 -8.28 13.22 -20.43
CA VAL A 291 -8.97 12.82 -19.20
C VAL A 291 -10.46 12.84 -19.45
N ILE A 292 -11.11 11.70 -19.30
CA ILE A 292 -12.54 11.56 -19.55
C ILE A 292 -13.29 11.87 -18.25
N LEU A 293 -14.24 12.76 -18.35
CA LEU A 293 -15.13 13.15 -17.26
C LEU A 293 -16.54 12.59 -17.49
N GLY A 294 -17.12 12.05 -16.45
CA GLY A 294 -18.46 11.49 -16.49
C GLY A 294 -19.23 11.73 -15.19
N SER A 295 -20.40 11.16 -15.11
CA SER A 295 -21.26 11.15 -13.94
C SER A 295 -20.72 10.22 -12.84
N ASN A 296 -21.37 10.22 -11.67
CA ASN A 296 -21.03 9.24 -10.63
C ASN A 296 -21.34 7.79 -11.07
N ASP A 297 -22.35 7.61 -11.91
CA ASP A 297 -22.81 6.28 -12.32
C ASP A 297 -21.84 5.59 -13.28
N ASP A 298 -21.08 6.38 -14.04
CA ASP A 298 -20.02 5.90 -14.94
C ASP A 298 -18.81 5.31 -14.20
N LEU A 299 -18.73 5.51 -12.87
CA LEU A 299 -17.65 4.96 -12.04
C LEU A 299 -17.92 3.53 -11.56
N PHE A 300 -19.09 2.96 -11.83
CA PHE A 300 -19.45 1.67 -11.28
C PHE A 300 -19.20 0.52 -12.28
N THR A 301 -18.56 -0.53 -11.81
CA THR A 301 -18.35 -1.77 -12.57
C THR A 301 -18.58 -3.01 -11.70
N ARG A 302 -18.93 -4.13 -12.32
CA ARG A 302 -19.01 -5.45 -11.64
C ARG A 302 -17.79 -6.32 -11.93
N LYS A 303 -17.08 -6.05 -13.02
CA LYS A 303 -15.98 -6.88 -13.47
C LYS A 303 -14.64 -6.16 -13.26
N VAL A 304 -13.66 -6.87 -12.70
CA VAL A 304 -12.31 -6.36 -12.47
C VAL A 304 -11.31 -7.42 -12.92
N GLU A 305 -10.38 -7.03 -13.78
CA GLU A 305 -9.28 -7.88 -14.22
C GLU A 305 -8.04 -7.59 -13.37
N ILE A 306 -7.33 -8.66 -13.01
CA ILE A 306 -6.20 -8.62 -12.08
C ILE A 306 -5.03 -9.41 -12.66
N VAL A 307 -3.82 -8.92 -12.44
CA VAL A 307 -2.56 -9.60 -12.75
C VAL A 307 -1.69 -9.73 -11.50
N ASP A 308 -0.62 -10.52 -11.60
CA ASP A 308 0.33 -10.75 -10.52
C ASP A 308 -0.36 -11.16 -9.20
N PHE A 309 -1.36 -12.05 -9.30
CA PHE A 309 -2.12 -12.48 -8.15
C PHE A 309 -1.29 -13.37 -7.22
N ASN A 310 -1.11 -12.92 -5.97
CA ASN A 310 -0.52 -13.69 -4.89
C ASN A 310 -1.61 -14.36 -4.06
N LEU A 311 -1.56 -15.69 -3.93
CA LEU A 311 -2.47 -16.46 -3.08
C LEU A 311 -1.73 -16.89 -1.81
N ILE A 312 -2.15 -16.37 -0.66
CA ILE A 312 -1.60 -16.74 0.66
C ILE A 312 -2.17 -18.08 1.13
N SER A 313 -3.49 -18.24 1.05
CA SER A 313 -4.21 -19.43 1.48
C SER A 313 -5.53 -19.58 0.73
N PHE A 314 -6.01 -20.81 0.62
CA PHE A 314 -7.36 -21.06 0.14
C PHE A 314 -8.40 -20.78 1.26
N PRO A 315 -9.62 -20.40 0.90
CA PRO A 315 -10.74 -20.37 1.84
C PRO A 315 -11.18 -21.79 2.23
N ASP A 316 -12.18 -21.89 3.11
CA ASP A 316 -12.82 -23.15 3.43
C ASP A 316 -13.45 -23.80 2.17
N GLU A 317 -13.59 -25.13 2.16
CA GLU A 317 -14.01 -25.90 0.96
C GLU A 317 -15.39 -25.46 0.43
N ASP A 318 -16.30 -25.03 1.31
CA ASP A 318 -17.64 -24.55 0.93
C ASP A 318 -17.61 -23.24 0.09
N LYS A 319 -16.48 -22.54 0.07
CA LYS A 319 -16.24 -21.33 -0.75
C LYS A 319 -15.62 -21.66 -2.11
N ILE A 320 -15.17 -22.88 -2.32
CA ILE A 320 -14.60 -23.31 -3.61
C ILE A 320 -15.74 -23.79 -4.49
N ILE A 321 -16.11 -23.00 -5.51
CA ILE A 321 -17.18 -23.32 -6.46
C ILE A 321 -16.71 -24.37 -7.47
N GLU A 322 -15.51 -24.18 -8.00
CA GLU A 322 -14.89 -25.03 -9.00
C GLU A 322 -13.37 -24.98 -8.86
N LYS A 323 -12.71 -26.12 -9.05
CA LYS A 323 -11.25 -26.21 -9.07
C LYS A 323 -10.81 -27.28 -10.07
N ASN A 324 -10.01 -26.86 -11.05
CA ASN A 324 -9.37 -27.74 -12.02
C ASN A 324 -7.91 -27.27 -12.27
N GLU A 325 -7.23 -27.86 -13.24
CA GLU A 325 -5.81 -27.54 -13.53
C GLU A 325 -5.60 -26.12 -14.10
N GLU A 326 -6.60 -25.56 -14.78
CA GLU A 326 -6.51 -24.26 -15.46
C GLU A 326 -7.02 -23.11 -14.59
N GLU A 327 -8.11 -23.34 -13.86
CA GLU A 327 -8.76 -22.29 -13.06
C GLU A 327 -9.35 -22.79 -11.75
N THR A 328 -9.47 -21.86 -10.81
CA THR A 328 -10.19 -22.06 -9.54
C THR A 328 -11.17 -20.91 -9.33
N LYS A 329 -12.44 -21.23 -9.08
CA LYS A 329 -13.50 -20.25 -8.78
C LYS A 329 -13.85 -20.26 -7.29
N LEU A 330 -13.81 -19.08 -6.67
CA LEU A 330 -13.99 -18.88 -5.25
C LEU A 330 -15.14 -17.89 -5.00
N SER A 331 -16.07 -18.25 -4.08
CA SER A 331 -17.09 -17.33 -3.57
C SER A 331 -16.55 -16.60 -2.35
N ILE A 332 -16.19 -15.33 -2.51
CA ILE A 332 -15.42 -14.56 -1.51
C ILE A 332 -15.83 -13.08 -1.51
N THR A 333 -15.24 -12.29 -0.62
CA THR A 333 -15.33 -10.83 -0.67
C THR A 333 -14.02 -10.20 -1.14
N ALA A 334 -14.09 -9.00 -1.70
CA ALA A 334 -12.89 -8.26 -2.12
C ALA A 334 -12.99 -6.75 -1.85
N LYS A 335 -11.82 -6.12 -1.71
CA LYS A 335 -11.64 -4.66 -1.67
C LYS A 335 -10.83 -4.21 -2.88
N VAL A 336 -11.31 -3.20 -3.59
CA VAL A 336 -10.63 -2.59 -4.76
C VAL A 336 -9.69 -1.44 -4.37
N ARG A 337 -9.65 -1.08 -3.09
CA ARG A 337 -8.73 -0.09 -2.48
C ARG A 337 -8.77 -0.19 -0.96
N TYR A 338 -7.78 0.36 -0.28
CA TYR A 338 -7.62 0.25 1.17
C TYR A 338 -8.89 0.60 1.97
N ARG A 339 -9.54 1.73 1.65
CA ARG A 339 -10.74 2.20 2.35
C ARG A 339 -12.06 1.73 1.74
N ALA A 340 -12.03 0.84 0.74
CA ALA A 340 -13.25 0.27 0.18
C ALA A 340 -13.92 -0.70 1.18
N LYS A 341 -15.23 -0.86 1.03
CA LYS A 341 -15.97 -1.91 1.74
C LYS A 341 -15.69 -3.25 1.09
N ASP A 342 -15.77 -4.31 1.89
CA ASP A 342 -15.80 -5.67 1.37
C ASP A 342 -17.07 -5.88 0.55
N THR A 343 -16.92 -6.28 -0.70
CA THR A 343 -18.03 -6.59 -1.59
C THR A 343 -17.93 -8.03 -2.06
N ALA A 344 -19.02 -8.78 -1.93
CA ALA A 344 -19.11 -10.19 -2.31
C ALA A 344 -19.08 -10.37 -3.82
N GLY A 345 -18.61 -11.55 -4.26
CA GLY A 345 -18.58 -11.93 -5.65
C GLY A 345 -17.82 -13.23 -5.88
N VAL A 346 -17.58 -13.53 -7.14
CA VAL A 346 -16.84 -14.72 -7.58
C VAL A 346 -15.50 -14.31 -8.17
N LEU A 347 -14.43 -14.83 -7.58
CA LEU A 347 -13.07 -14.72 -8.10
C LEU A 347 -12.74 -15.96 -8.93
N THR A 348 -12.30 -15.76 -10.14
CA THR A 348 -11.69 -16.81 -10.99
C THR A 348 -10.19 -16.59 -11.03
N LEU A 349 -9.44 -17.51 -10.43
CA LEU A 349 -7.97 -17.55 -10.48
C LEU A 349 -7.53 -18.45 -11.62
N ARG A 350 -6.53 -18.05 -12.38
CA ARG A 350 -5.93 -18.86 -13.46
C ARG A 350 -4.50 -19.25 -13.12
N SER A 351 -4.07 -20.35 -13.72
CA SER A 351 -2.72 -20.92 -13.51
C SER A 351 -1.58 -19.99 -13.96
N ASP A 352 -1.86 -19.01 -14.83
CA ASP A 352 -0.91 -18.00 -15.30
C ASP A 352 -0.71 -16.80 -14.35
N GLY A 353 -1.38 -16.82 -13.18
CA GLY A 353 -1.33 -15.74 -12.22
C GLY A 353 -2.26 -14.56 -12.50
N THR A 354 -3.11 -14.68 -13.54
CA THR A 354 -4.19 -13.72 -13.76
C THR A 354 -5.45 -14.09 -12.98
N ALA A 355 -6.30 -13.10 -12.72
CA ALA A 355 -7.57 -13.35 -12.08
C ALA A 355 -8.65 -12.40 -12.60
N THR A 356 -9.91 -12.83 -12.51
CA THR A 356 -11.08 -12.00 -12.78
C THR A 356 -12.00 -12.03 -11.56
N MET A 357 -12.38 -10.86 -11.05
CA MET A 357 -13.40 -10.73 -10.01
C MET A 357 -14.69 -10.23 -10.63
N ILE A 358 -15.80 -10.95 -10.39
CA ILE A 358 -17.16 -10.51 -10.74
C ILE A 358 -17.91 -10.29 -9.44
N PHE A 359 -18.22 -9.02 -9.15
CA PHE A 359 -18.94 -8.60 -7.96
C PHE A 359 -20.45 -8.81 -8.08
N ASP A 360 -21.10 -9.21 -6.99
CA ASP A 360 -22.55 -9.33 -6.89
C ASP A 360 -23.23 -7.96 -7.01
N GLU A 361 -22.60 -6.91 -6.46
CA GLU A 361 -23.01 -5.51 -6.55
C GLU A 361 -21.92 -4.67 -7.22
N PRO A 362 -22.28 -3.64 -8.02
CA PRO A 362 -21.29 -2.79 -8.66
C PRO A 362 -20.38 -2.08 -7.64
N VAL A 363 -19.10 -2.06 -7.90
CA VAL A 363 -18.09 -1.37 -7.09
C VAL A 363 -17.64 -0.08 -7.75
N ARG A 364 -17.40 0.94 -6.96
CA ARG A 364 -17.12 2.29 -7.42
C ARG A 364 -15.64 2.56 -7.61
N ALA A 365 -15.28 3.23 -8.72
CA ALA A 365 -13.97 3.79 -9.01
C ALA A 365 -12.86 2.74 -8.90
N VAL A 366 -13.04 1.64 -9.63
CA VAL A 366 -11.98 0.67 -9.86
C VAL A 366 -10.86 1.37 -10.63
N THR A 367 -9.65 1.29 -10.10
CA THR A 367 -8.55 2.11 -10.60
C THR A 367 -7.37 1.22 -10.97
N PRO A 368 -6.96 1.17 -12.24
CA PRO A 368 -5.77 0.44 -12.68
C PRO A 368 -4.52 0.88 -11.88
N GLY A 369 -3.68 -0.08 -11.53
CA GLY A 369 -2.49 0.13 -10.69
C GLY A 369 -2.74 0.03 -9.18
N GLN A 370 -4.00 0.13 -8.72
CA GLN A 370 -4.38 -0.23 -7.37
C GLN A 370 -4.46 -1.75 -7.20
N SER A 371 -4.60 -2.23 -5.98
CA SER A 371 -4.72 -3.66 -5.71
C SER A 371 -6.16 -4.07 -5.45
N LEU A 372 -6.53 -5.26 -5.93
CA LEU A 372 -7.69 -5.98 -5.46
C LEU A 372 -7.22 -7.02 -4.43
N VAL A 373 -7.74 -6.94 -3.21
CA VAL A 373 -7.40 -7.85 -2.12
C VAL A 373 -8.63 -8.63 -1.69
N VAL A 374 -8.49 -9.94 -1.55
CA VAL A 374 -9.60 -10.87 -1.35
C VAL A 374 -9.60 -11.46 0.06
N TYR A 375 -10.80 -11.70 0.56
CA TYR A 375 -11.03 -12.14 1.92
C TYR A 375 -12.08 -13.25 2.01
N SER A 376 -11.92 -14.13 3.00
CA SER A 376 -12.95 -15.05 3.49
C SER A 376 -13.14 -14.80 4.99
N GLY A 377 -14.22 -14.13 5.37
CA GLY A 377 -14.40 -13.65 6.74
C GLY A 377 -13.24 -12.72 7.15
N ASP A 378 -12.55 -13.06 8.23
CA ASP A 378 -11.41 -12.30 8.73
C ASP A 378 -10.08 -12.64 8.03
N TYR A 379 -10.02 -13.66 7.20
CA TYR A 379 -8.78 -14.10 6.57
C TYR A 379 -8.55 -13.39 5.24
N CYS A 380 -7.38 -12.75 5.10
CA CYS A 380 -6.86 -12.25 3.84
C CYS A 380 -6.28 -13.42 3.05
N LEU A 381 -6.92 -13.75 1.92
CA LEU A 381 -6.52 -14.87 1.09
C LEU A 381 -5.43 -14.52 0.09
N GLY A 382 -5.27 -13.23 -0.21
CA GLY A 382 -4.32 -12.76 -1.20
C GLY A 382 -4.81 -11.54 -1.97
N GLY A 383 -4.21 -11.27 -3.12
CA GLY A 383 -4.58 -10.15 -3.98
C GLY A 383 -3.65 -9.98 -5.16
N GLY A 384 -3.95 -9.02 -6.02
CA GLY A 384 -3.15 -8.69 -7.20
C GLY A 384 -3.39 -7.28 -7.69
N ILE A 385 -2.76 -6.90 -8.78
CA ILE A 385 -2.81 -5.55 -9.35
C ILE A 385 -3.98 -5.45 -10.33
N ILE A 386 -4.84 -4.46 -10.16
CA ILE A 386 -5.95 -4.13 -11.04
C ILE A 386 -5.41 -3.61 -12.37
N THR A 387 -5.92 -4.17 -13.49
CA THR A 387 -5.61 -3.69 -14.85
C THR A 387 -6.77 -3.01 -15.53
N SER A 388 -8.03 -3.43 -15.22
CA SER A 388 -9.27 -2.84 -15.75
C SER A 388 -10.46 -3.20 -14.87
#